data_64ee50eb71f0e6ecbedac40c9fc88d0a
#
_entry.id   64ee50eb71f0e6ecbedac40c9fc88d0a
#
_cell.length_a   1.000
_cell.length_b   1.000
_cell.length_c   1.000
_cell.angle_alpha   90.00
_cell.angle_beta   90.00
_cell.angle_gamma   90.00
#
_symmetry.space_group_name_H-M   'P 1'
#
loop_
_entity.id
_entity.type
_entity.pdbx_description
1 polymer ?
#
loop_
_entity_poly.entity_id
_entity_poly.type
_entity_poly.pdbx_seq_one_letter_code
_entity_poly.pdbx_strand_id
1 'polypeptide(L)'
;MEYGSIVTSVADIWKEASTESERYSQIIYGESVKILGKEGNFIHVESKDGVKGYVKKRLIGDYSEKRYKIIRRFKAKNLILPFGSYVNDEDISDMKIPEVYIKNINEKYDPVILAKKFIGVPYLWGGTSDFGFDCSGLTQRMIRFGMNYEIPRNSGQQRDASIEVKDLEHAKRGDLIFFEGHVGFYLGNNEMLHANGSFSRITINNLKDNSEYSNMLLSIMQKIGRYKY
;
A
#
# COMPACT_ATOMS: atom_id res chain seq x y z
N MET A 1 -0.39 26.19 -4.30
CA MET A 1 0.31 24.92 -4.03
C MET A 1 0.38 24.16 -5.34
N GLU A 2 1.54 23.65 -5.70
CA GLU A 2 1.74 22.94 -6.96
C GLU A 2 1.58 21.43 -6.71
N TYR A 3 0.86 20.72 -7.58
CA TYR A 3 0.68 19.29 -7.56
C TYR A 3 1.14 18.68 -8.87
N GLY A 4 1.57 17.42 -8.84
CA GLY A 4 1.85 16.60 -10.00
C GLY A 4 1.19 15.24 -9.88
N SER A 5 1.11 14.52 -11.00
CA SER A 5 0.62 13.13 -11.04
C SER A 5 1.75 12.19 -11.44
N ILE A 6 1.76 10.98 -10.87
CA ILE A 6 2.71 9.94 -11.26
C ILE A 6 2.33 9.38 -12.63
N VAL A 7 3.28 9.40 -13.56
CA VAL A 7 3.09 8.99 -14.98
C VAL A 7 3.84 7.70 -15.34
N THR A 8 4.34 6.98 -14.34
CA THR A 8 4.99 5.68 -14.49
C THR A 8 4.25 4.60 -13.68
N SER A 9 4.52 3.32 -13.95
CA SER A 9 3.90 2.20 -13.21
C SER A 9 4.04 2.38 -11.70
N VAL A 10 5.28 2.59 -11.23
CA VAL A 10 5.63 2.81 -9.83
C VAL A 10 6.78 3.80 -9.76
N ALA A 11 6.67 4.78 -8.89
CA ALA A 11 7.74 5.71 -8.54
C ALA A 11 8.14 5.50 -7.09
N ASP A 12 9.44 5.30 -6.84
CA ASP A 12 9.97 5.24 -5.48
C ASP A 12 10.06 6.64 -4.87
N ILE A 13 9.69 6.74 -3.59
CA ILE A 13 10.00 7.89 -2.74
C ILE A 13 11.27 7.56 -1.96
N TRP A 14 12.33 8.29 -2.24
CA TRP A 14 13.63 8.15 -1.62
C TRP A 14 13.78 9.09 -0.43
N LYS A 15 14.55 8.69 0.56
CA LYS A 15 14.88 9.52 1.74
C LYS A 15 15.63 10.79 1.35
N GLU A 16 16.55 10.66 0.40
CA GLU A 16 17.41 11.72 -0.12
C GLU A 16 17.27 11.81 -1.65
N ALA A 17 17.78 12.88 -2.26
CA ALA A 17 17.79 13.08 -3.71
C ALA A 17 18.77 12.12 -4.45
N SER A 18 18.74 10.84 -4.09
CA SER A 18 19.60 9.77 -4.60
C SER A 18 18.88 8.44 -4.64
N THR A 19 19.10 7.64 -5.70
CA THR A 19 18.62 6.24 -5.78
C THR A 19 19.43 5.25 -4.95
N GLU A 20 20.49 5.68 -4.33
CA GLU A 20 21.31 4.90 -3.41
C GLU A 20 20.85 5.06 -1.95
N SER A 21 19.94 6.02 -1.70
CA SER A 21 19.35 6.22 -0.38
C SER A 21 18.26 5.20 -0.07
N GLU A 22 17.76 5.20 1.16
CA GLU A 22 16.67 4.35 1.59
C GLU A 22 15.37 4.67 0.84
N ARG A 23 14.65 3.63 0.35
CA ARG A 23 13.28 3.76 -0.15
C ARG A 23 12.34 3.87 1.03
N TYR A 24 11.65 5.00 1.16
CA TYR A 24 10.64 5.21 2.20
C TYR A 24 9.27 4.64 1.82
N SER A 25 8.91 4.77 0.54
CA SER A 25 7.61 4.37 0.04
C SER A 25 7.62 4.27 -1.47
N GLN A 26 6.47 3.90 -2.03
CA GLN A 26 6.19 3.95 -3.46
C GLN A 26 4.88 4.69 -3.71
N ILE A 27 4.79 5.30 -4.88
CA ILE A 27 3.58 5.92 -5.42
C ILE A 27 3.34 5.29 -6.78
N ILE A 28 2.09 4.97 -7.11
CA ILE A 28 1.73 4.29 -8.36
C ILE A 28 1.08 5.24 -9.36
N TYR A 29 0.94 4.79 -10.60
CA TYR A 29 0.36 5.57 -11.70
C TYR A 29 -0.95 6.27 -11.29
N GLY A 30 -1.04 7.55 -11.62
CA GLY A 30 -2.21 8.38 -11.39
C GLY A 30 -2.37 8.91 -9.96
N GLU A 31 -1.55 8.48 -9.00
CA GLU A 31 -1.54 9.11 -7.67
C GLU A 31 -0.93 10.50 -7.76
N SER A 32 -1.52 11.45 -7.05
CA SER A 32 -1.02 12.83 -6.99
C SER A 32 -0.03 13.02 -5.86
N VAL A 33 0.89 13.95 -6.06
CA VAL A 33 1.86 14.41 -5.07
C VAL A 33 1.87 15.93 -4.99
N LYS A 34 2.06 16.45 -3.80
CA LYS A 34 2.33 17.87 -3.57
C LYS A 34 3.81 18.13 -3.81
N ILE A 35 4.14 19.14 -4.61
CA ILE A 35 5.50 19.57 -4.89
C ILE A 35 5.97 20.48 -3.75
N LEU A 36 7.07 20.10 -3.10
CA LEU A 36 7.68 20.86 -2.01
C LEU A 36 8.93 21.61 -2.47
N GLY A 37 9.64 21.11 -3.50
CA GLY A 37 10.87 21.70 -4.00
C GLY A 37 11.54 20.86 -5.08
N LYS A 38 12.69 21.32 -5.56
CA LYS A 38 13.48 20.63 -6.60
C LYS A 38 14.93 20.53 -6.15
N GLU A 39 15.54 19.37 -6.39
CA GLU A 39 16.95 19.10 -6.09
C GLU A 39 17.57 18.25 -7.20
N GLY A 40 18.35 18.89 -8.08
CA GLY A 40 18.94 18.24 -9.26
C GLY A 40 17.87 17.59 -10.15
N ASN A 41 17.98 16.26 -10.33
CA ASN A 41 17.04 15.46 -11.12
C ASN A 41 15.87 14.89 -10.27
N PHE A 42 15.71 15.35 -9.03
CA PHE A 42 14.66 14.94 -8.12
C PHE A 42 13.72 16.10 -7.79
N ILE A 43 12.50 15.72 -7.44
CA ILE A 43 11.49 16.60 -6.86
C ILE A 43 11.26 16.15 -5.43
N HIS A 44 11.34 17.08 -4.47
CA HIS A 44 10.90 16.87 -3.11
C HIS A 44 9.38 16.91 -3.10
N VAL A 45 8.75 15.84 -2.65
CA VAL A 45 7.29 15.67 -2.69
C VAL A 45 6.73 15.29 -1.33
N GLU A 46 5.42 15.48 -1.19
CA GLU A 46 4.61 14.92 -0.12
C GLU A 46 3.47 14.13 -0.78
N SER A 47 3.39 12.83 -0.48
CA SER A 47 2.31 11.96 -0.93
C SER A 47 1.03 12.16 -0.09
N LYS A 48 -0.08 11.62 -0.55
CA LYS A 48 -1.39 11.79 0.09
C LYS A 48 -1.43 11.31 1.54
N ASP A 49 -0.63 10.31 1.89
CA ASP A 49 -0.47 9.75 3.25
C ASP A 49 0.55 10.53 4.12
N GLY A 50 1.04 11.66 3.63
CA GLY A 50 1.96 12.54 4.34
C GLY A 50 3.43 12.12 4.29
N VAL A 51 3.79 11.06 3.55
CA VAL A 51 5.19 10.68 3.36
C VAL A 51 5.90 11.75 2.52
N LYS A 52 7.02 12.25 3.04
CA LYS A 52 7.89 13.21 2.35
C LYS A 52 9.18 12.53 1.91
N GLY A 53 9.66 12.91 0.74
CA GLY A 53 10.91 12.42 0.18
C GLY A 53 11.08 12.83 -1.28
N TYR A 54 11.95 12.15 -1.99
CA TYR A 54 12.41 12.54 -3.30
C TYR A 54 11.98 11.54 -4.37
N VAL A 55 11.41 12.05 -5.46
CA VAL A 55 11.01 11.28 -6.64
C VAL A 55 11.75 11.81 -7.85
N LYS A 56 12.22 10.96 -8.77
CA LYS A 56 12.86 11.41 -10.01
C LYS A 56 11.91 12.30 -10.80
N LYS A 57 12.36 13.50 -11.20
CA LYS A 57 11.58 14.52 -11.92
C LYS A 57 10.79 13.95 -13.11
N ARG A 58 11.43 13.09 -13.92
CA ARG A 58 10.83 12.49 -15.13
C ARG A 58 9.64 11.55 -14.87
N LEU A 59 9.39 11.17 -13.61
CA LEU A 59 8.30 10.26 -13.22
C LEU A 59 7.04 11.01 -12.78
N ILE A 60 7.10 12.35 -12.76
CA ILE A 60 6.01 13.23 -12.36
C ILE A 60 5.64 14.07 -13.60
N GLY A 61 4.39 14.01 -13.98
CA GLY A 61 3.77 14.86 -15.01
C GLY A 61 2.82 15.87 -14.40
N ASP A 62 2.09 16.59 -15.25
CA ASP A 62 1.08 17.55 -14.84
C ASP A 62 -0.02 16.88 -14.03
N TYR A 63 -0.56 17.62 -13.05
CA TYR A 63 -1.67 17.15 -12.26
C TYR A 63 -2.90 16.93 -13.13
N SER A 64 -3.53 15.76 -12.96
CA SER A 64 -4.85 15.51 -13.55
C SER A 64 -5.75 14.76 -12.58
N GLU A 65 -7.01 15.20 -12.50
CA GLU A 65 -8.01 14.55 -11.68
C GLU A 65 -8.32 13.15 -12.22
N LYS A 66 -8.45 12.17 -11.32
CA LYS A 66 -8.72 10.78 -11.66
C LYS A 66 -10.09 10.36 -11.10
N ARG A 67 -10.83 9.57 -11.89
CA ARG A 67 -12.21 9.16 -11.56
C ARG A 67 -12.38 7.66 -11.40
N TYR A 68 -11.42 6.88 -11.89
CA TYR A 68 -11.48 5.43 -11.88
C TYR A 68 -10.22 4.83 -11.25
N LYS A 69 -10.34 3.61 -10.77
CA LYS A 69 -9.24 2.81 -10.21
C LYS A 69 -9.11 1.47 -10.95
N ILE A 70 -7.88 1.05 -11.14
CA ILE A 70 -7.51 -0.22 -11.78
C ILE A 70 -7.64 -1.35 -10.76
N ILE A 71 -8.48 -2.35 -11.04
CA ILE A 71 -8.79 -3.45 -10.10
C ILE A 71 -7.92 -4.70 -10.26
N ARG A 72 -7.10 -4.73 -11.29
CA ARG A 72 -6.08 -5.76 -11.55
C ARG A 72 -5.06 -5.23 -12.53
N ARG A 73 -3.83 -5.72 -12.44
CA ARG A 73 -2.73 -5.29 -13.31
C ARG A 73 -3.14 -5.29 -14.79
N PHE A 74 -2.87 -4.19 -15.48
CA PHE A 74 -3.14 -4.02 -16.91
C PHE A 74 -1.87 -3.60 -17.65
N LYS A 75 -1.57 -4.26 -18.77
CA LYS A 75 -0.43 -3.90 -19.63
C LYS A 75 -0.92 -3.01 -20.77
N ALA A 76 -0.52 -1.75 -20.76
CA ALA A 76 -0.73 -0.78 -21.82
C ALA A 76 0.58 -0.55 -22.57
N LYS A 77 0.63 -0.75 -23.88
CA LYS A 77 1.84 -0.50 -24.70
C LYS A 77 3.18 -0.74 -23.93
N ASN A 78 3.81 0.33 -23.48
CA ASN A 78 5.10 0.31 -22.78
C ASN A 78 4.98 0.53 -21.25
N LEU A 79 3.77 0.51 -20.71
CA LEU A 79 3.48 0.77 -19.31
C LEU A 79 2.65 -0.36 -18.73
N ILE A 80 2.94 -0.73 -17.48
CA ILE A 80 2.09 -1.64 -16.70
C ILE A 80 1.41 -0.79 -15.62
N LEU A 81 0.08 -0.75 -15.64
CA LEU A 81 -0.71 -0.17 -14.57
C LEU A 81 -0.87 -1.21 -13.46
N PRO A 82 -0.28 -1.02 -12.27
CA PRO A 82 -0.48 -1.93 -11.15
C PRO A 82 -1.91 -1.84 -10.61
N PHE A 83 -2.30 -2.84 -9.81
CA PHE A 83 -3.52 -2.77 -9.02
C PHE A 83 -3.54 -1.49 -8.16
N GLY A 84 -4.67 -0.78 -8.19
CA GLY A 84 -4.84 0.46 -7.42
C GLY A 84 -4.41 1.74 -8.15
N SER A 85 -3.86 1.64 -9.37
CA SER A 85 -3.61 2.81 -10.22
C SER A 85 -4.89 3.61 -10.45
N TYR A 86 -4.75 4.92 -10.59
CA TYR A 86 -5.88 5.80 -10.87
C TYR A 86 -5.80 6.33 -12.31
N VAL A 87 -6.96 6.36 -12.99
CA VAL A 87 -7.08 6.79 -14.38
C VAL A 87 -8.28 7.71 -14.57
N ASN A 88 -8.26 8.51 -15.65
CA ASN A 88 -9.39 9.30 -16.12
C ASN A 88 -9.84 8.81 -17.51
N ASP A 89 -10.81 9.50 -18.11
CA ASP A 89 -11.37 9.12 -19.41
C ASP A 89 -10.32 9.20 -20.54
N GLU A 90 -9.40 10.17 -20.48
CA GLU A 90 -8.30 10.35 -21.41
C GLU A 90 -7.30 9.16 -21.32
N ASP A 91 -6.87 8.79 -20.11
CA ASP A 91 -6.01 7.62 -19.88
C ASP A 91 -6.65 6.34 -20.44
N ILE A 92 -7.96 6.16 -20.21
CA ILE A 92 -8.70 4.99 -20.66
C ILE A 92 -8.70 4.90 -22.19
N SER A 93 -8.99 6.03 -22.86
CA SER A 93 -9.00 6.13 -24.33
C SER A 93 -7.60 5.87 -24.91
N ASP A 94 -6.60 6.58 -24.44
CA ASP A 94 -5.23 6.55 -24.99
C ASP A 94 -4.56 5.18 -24.80
N MET A 95 -4.75 4.58 -23.65
CA MET A 95 -4.19 3.26 -23.31
C MET A 95 -5.10 2.12 -23.74
N LYS A 96 -6.33 2.39 -24.24
CA LYS A 96 -7.34 1.41 -24.63
C LYS A 96 -7.64 0.42 -23.49
N ILE A 97 -7.89 0.96 -22.27
CA ILE A 97 -8.13 0.14 -21.07
C ILE A 97 -9.55 -0.44 -21.15
N PRO A 98 -9.73 -1.76 -21.18
CA PRO A 98 -11.07 -2.37 -21.20
C PRO A 98 -11.80 -2.10 -19.88
N GLU A 99 -13.12 -1.89 -19.94
CA GLU A 99 -13.97 -1.60 -18.78
C GLU A 99 -13.84 -2.64 -17.64
N VAL A 100 -13.59 -3.89 -17.99
CA VAL A 100 -13.39 -4.99 -17.02
C VAL A 100 -12.18 -4.78 -16.07
N TYR A 101 -11.28 -3.85 -16.39
CA TYR A 101 -10.12 -3.50 -15.54
C TYR A 101 -10.36 -2.30 -14.65
N ILE A 102 -11.44 -1.56 -14.84
CA ILE A 102 -11.69 -0.29 -14.15
C ILE A 102 -12.94 -0.33 -13.30
N LYS A 103 -12.92 0.46 -12.24
CA LYS A 103 -14.07 0.73 -11.37
C LYS A 103 -14.08 2.19 -10.96
N ASN A 104 -15.27 2.70 -10.63
CA ASN A 104 -15.37 4.04 -10.09
C ASN A 104 -14.53 4.16 -8.80
N ILE A 105 -13.86 5.29 -8.62
CA ILE A 105 -12.97 5.53 -7.47
C ILE A 105 -13.70 5.37 -6.12
N ASN A 106 -15.01 5.62 -6.09
CA ASN A 106 -15.84 5.56 -4.87
C ASN A 106 -16.35 4.15 -4.55
N GLU A 107 -16.21 3.16 -5.44
CA GLU A 107 -16.62 1.79 -5.14
C GLU A 107 -15.82 1.23 -3.97
N LYS A 108 -16.52 0.55 -3.03
CA LYS A 108 -15.90 -0.05 -1.84
C LYS A 108 -15.73 -1.56 -1.99
N TYR A 109 -14.68 -2.07 -1.39
CA TYR A 109 -14.32 -3.49 -1.38
C TYR A 109 -13.76 -3.88 -0.02
N ASP A 110 -14.01 -5.11 0.41
CA ASP A 110 -13.41 -5.66 1.63
C ASP A 110 -11.87 -5.73 1.50
N PRO A 111 -11.11 -5.04 2.37
CA PRO A 111 -9.65 -5.01 2.32
C PRO A 111 -8.99 -6.38 2.46
N VAL A 112 -9.58 -7.29 3.24
CA VAL A 112 -9.07 -8.64 3.44
C VAL A 112 -9.27 -9.50 2.19
N ILE A 113 -10.42 -9.37 1.51
CA ILE A 113 -10.65 -10.06 0.23
C ILE A 113 -9.66 -9.56 -0.82
N LEU A 114 -9.37 -8.27 -0.83
CA LEU A 114 -8.36 -7.70 -1.72
C LEU A 114 -6.97 -8.24 -1.39
N ALA A 115 -6.56 -8.22 -0.11
CA ALA A 115 -5.25 -8.69 0.32
C ALA A 115 -4.98 -10.16 -0.06
N LYS A 116 -6.01 -11.03 0.04
CA LYS A 116 -5.90 -12.45 -0.35
C LYS A 116 -5.53 -12.67 -1.82
N LYS A 117 -5.85 -11.72 -2.71
CA LYS A 117 -5.47 -11.81 -4.14
C LYS A 117 -3.97 -11.70 -4.37
N PHE A 118 -3.21 -11.22 -3.38
CA PHE A 118 -1.77 -10.97 -3.47
C PHE A 118 -0.92 -12.01 -2.73
N ILE A 119 -1.52 -13.08 -2.22
CA ILE A 119 -0.75 -14.20 -1.62
C ILE A 119 0.29 -14.67 -2.63
N GLY A 120 1.55 -14.79 -2.18
CA GLY A 120 2.69 -15.16 -3.01
C GLY A 120 3.45 -13.99 -3.66
N VAL A 121 2.87 -12.78 -3.67
CA VAL A 121 3.59 -11.57 -4.14
C VAL A 121 4.81 -11.32 -3.23
N PRO A 122 5.99 -10.99 -3.81
CA PRO A 122 7.20 -10.78 -3.04
C PRO A 122 7.09 -9.69 -1.98
N TYR A 123 7.80 -9.88 -0.86
CA TYR A 123 8.08 -8.81 0.09
C TYR A 123 9.08 -7.83 -0.53
N LEU A 124 8.79 -6.54 -0.40
CA LEU A 124 9.68 -5.47 -0.85
C LEU A 124 9.67 -4.35 0.18
N TRP A 125 10.81 -4.06 0.79
CA TRP A 125 10.94 -2.94 1.72
C TRP A 125 10.54 -1.60 1.06
N GLY A 126 9.65 -0.85 1.70
CA GLY A 126 9.06 0.37 1.13
C GLY A 126 8.01 0.14 0.05
N GLY A 127 7.70 -1.11 -0.30
CA GLY A 127 6.77 -1.48 -1.37
C GLY A 127 5.31 -1.24 -1.02
N THR A 128 4.54 -0.72 -2.00
CA THR A 128 3.09 -0.45 -1.87
C THR A 128 2.30 -0.90 -3.09
N SER A 129 2.86 -1.73 -3.94
CA SER A 129 2.24 -2.16 -5.19
C SER A 129 2.26 -3.68 -5.36
N ASP A 130 1.49 -4.19 -6.31
CA ASP A 130 1.46 -5.63 -6.64
C ASP A 130 2.74 -6.15 -7.33
N PHE A 131 3.78 -5.31 -7.46
CA PHE A 131 5.15 -5.74 -7.78
C PHE A 131 5.94 -6.17 -6.53
N GLY A 132 5.50 -5.74 -5.35
CA GLY A 132 6.03 -6.07 -4.04
C GLY A 132 5.44 -5.16 -2.98
N PHE A 133 5.13 -5.72 -1.82
CA PHE A 133 4.62 -4.99 -0.66
C PHE A 133 5.54 -5.19 0.55
N ASP A 134 5.68 -4.17 1.38
CA ASP A 134 6.00 -4.41 2.79
C ASP A 134 4.73 -4.61 3.63
N CYS A 135 4.89 -4.90 4.91
CA CYS A 135 3.76 -5.23 5.78
C CYS A 135 2.74 -4.09 5.91
N SER A 136 3.20 -2.88 6.18
CA SER A 136 2.35 -1.69 6.34
C SER A 136 1.87 -1.12 5.00
N GLY A 137 2.64 -1.29 3.92
CA GLY A 137 2.23 -0.94 2.56
C GLY A 137 1.08 -1.81 2.05
N LEU A 138 1.09 -3.11 2.40
CA LEU A 138 -0.04 -4.00 2.08
C LEU A 138 -1.31 -3.55 2.81
N THR A 139 -1.26 -3.38 4.12
CA THR A 139 -2.44 -2.96 4.90
C THR A 139 -2.97 -1.61 4.46
N GLN A 140 -2.07 -0.63 4.26
CA GLN A 140 -2.44 0.70 3.78
C GLN A 140 -3.09 0.64 2.39
N ARG A 141 -2.46 -0.03 1.42
CA ARG A 141 -2.97 -0.10 0.04
C ARG A 141 -4.34 -0.77 -0.03
N MET A 142 -4.56 -1.86 0.72
CA MET A 142 -5.84 -2.56 0.71
C MET A 142 -6.96 -1.74 1.37
N ILE A 143 -6.68 -1.04 2.46
CA ILE A 143 -7.65 -0.17 3.13
C ILE A 143 -7.95 1.06 2.26
N ARG A 144 -6.93 1.74 1.71
CA ARG A 144 -7.11 2.87 0.79
C ARG A 144 -7.98 2.49 -0.40
N PHE A 145 -7.61 1.43 -1.10
CA PHE A 145 -8.34 0.98 -2.28
C PHE A 145 -9.75 0.47 -1.95
N GLY A 146 -9.88 -0.32 -0.87
CA GLY A 146 -11.13 -0.98 -0.52
C GLY A 146 -12.14 -0.05 0.13
N MET A 147 -11.69 0.87 0.98
CA MET A 147 -12.57 1.67 1.82
C MET A 147 -12.52 3.17 1.51
N ASN A 148 -11.64 3.60 0.58
CA ASN A 148 -11.33 5.00 0.31
C ASN A 148 -10.89 5.75 1.58
N TYR A 149 -10.20 5.06 2.47
CA TYR A 149 -9.78 5.56 3.76
C TYR A 149 -8.25 5.53 3.89
N GLU A 150 -7.67 6.67 4.27
CA GLU A 150 -6.21 6.79 4.43
C GLU A 150 -5.79 6.39 5.84
N ILE A 151 -4.83 5.48 5.92
CA ILE A 151 -4.12 5.16 7.15
C ILE A 151 -2.63 5.51 6.98
N PRO A 152 -1.89 5.74 8.07
CA PRO A 152 -0.47 6.07 7.98
C PRO A 152 0.36 5.02 7.23
N ARG A 153 1.51 5.44 6.67
CA ARG A 153 2.40 4.56 5.90
C ARG A 153 3.09 3.50 6.76
N ASN A 154 3.56 3.86 7.95
CA ASN A 154 4.38 2.99 8.78
C ASN A 154 3.56 2.23 9.82
N SER A 155 3.97 0.98 10.14
CA SER A 155 3.26 0.09 11.07
C SER A 155 3.09 0.70 12.46
N GLY A 156 4.10 1.39 13.00
CA GLY A 156 4.01 2.08 14.27
C GLY A 156 2.94 3.18 14.29
N GLN A 157 2.92 4.03 13.26
CA GLN A 157 1.90 5.07 13.12
C GLN A 157 0.50 4.48 12.88
N GLN A 158 0.39 3.38 12.12
CA GLN A 158 -0.87 2.64 11.97
C GLN A 158 -1.36 2.11 13.31
N ARG A 159 -0.47 1.53 14.12
CA ARG A 159 -0.76 1.06 15.47
C ARG A 159 -1.33 2.19 16.33
N ASP A 160 -0.64 3.33 16.36
CA ASP A 160 -0.98 4.46 17.23
C ASP A 160 -2.31 5.13 16.82
N ALA A 161 -2.63 5.15 15.50
CA ALA A 161 -3.87 5.68 14.95
C ALA A 161 -5.07 4.73 15.06
N SER A 162 -4.87 3.46 15.44
CA SER A 162 -5.93 2.46 15.53
C SER A 162 -6.61 2.44 16.90
N ILE A 163 -7.89 2.08 16.94
CA ILE A 163 -8.64 1.83 18.18
C ILE A 163 -8.22 0.47 18.72
N GLU A 164 -7.84 0.41 19.99
CA GLU A 164 -7.40 -0.81 20.64
C GLU A 164 -8.52 -1.86 20.75
N VAL A 165 -8.18 -3.11 20.45
CA VAL A 165 -8.98 -4.29 20.70
C VAL A 165 -8.30 -5.10 21.82
N LYS A 166 -9.07 -5.51 22.82
CA LYS A 166 -8.58 -6.07 24.08
C LYS A 166 -7.61 -7.24 23.91
N ASP A 167 -7.98 -8.21 23.09
CA ASP A 167 -7.24 -9.45 22.85
C ASP A 167 -7.71 -10.16 21.57
N LEU A 168 -7.11 -11.34 21.26
CA LEU A 168 -7.47 -12.12 20.08
C LEU A 168 -8.91 -12.69 20.12
N GLU A 169 -9.50 -12.86 21.30
CA GLU A 169 -10.88 -13.37 21.43
C GLU A 169 -11.90 -12.29 21.02
N HIS A 170 -11.55 -11.02 21.20
CA HIS A 170 -12.36 -9.87 20.81
C HIS A 170 -12.02 -9.36 19.39
N ALA A 171 -10.95 -9.89 18.80
CA ALA A 171 -10.53 -9.53 17.45
C ALA A 171 -11.53 -10.03 16.40
N LYS A 172 -11.77 -9.20 15.39
CA LYS A 172 -12.64 -9.51 14.26
C LYS A 172 -11.82 -9.52 12.97
N ARG A 173 -12.26 -10.29 12.01
CA ARG A 173 -11.68 -10.29 10.67
C ARG A 173 -11.60 -8.85 10.14
N GLY A 174 -10.41 -8.46 9.68
CA GLY A 174 -10.10 -7.11 9.21
C GLY A 174 -9.44 -6.21 10.25
N ASP A 175 -9.42 -6.59 11.53
CA ASP A 175 -8.55 -5.92 12.50
C ASP A 175 -7.08 -6.12 12.12
N LEU A 176 -6.24 -5.19 12.52
CA LEU A 176 -4.80 -5.26 12.30
C LEU A 176 -4.11 -5.76 13.56
N ILE A 177 -3.20 -6.71 13.41
CA ILE A 177 -2.35 -7.16 14.51
C ILE A 177 -0.98 -6.51 14.32
N PHE A 178 -0.54 -5.78 15.35
CA PHE A 178 0.71 -5.05 15.37
C PHE A 178 1.74 -5.73 16.24
N PHE A 179 2.93 -5.86 15.69
CA PHE A 179 4.12 -6.39 16.34
C PHE A 179 5.22 -5.31 16.30
N GLU A 180 6.32 -5.57 16.96
CA GLU A 180 7.49 -4.69 16.82
C GLU A 180 7.95 -4.64 15.35
N GLY A 181 7.82 -3.45 14.74
CA GLY A 181 8.19 -3.23 13.31
C GLY A 181 7.33 -3.95 12.28
N HIS A 182 6.19 -4.57 12.66
CA HIS A 182 5.40 -5.39 11.73
C HIS A 182 3.89 -5.28 11.95
N VAL A 183 3.12 -5.60 10.89
CA VAL A 183 1.65 -5.57 10.90
C VAL A 183 1.05 -6.56 9.91
N GLY A 184 -0.14 -7.08 10.22
CA GLY A 184 -0.94 -7.90 9.30
C GLY A 184 -2.43 -7.83 9.57
N PHE A 185 -3.25 -8.29 8.62
CA PHE A 185 -4.69 -8.44 8.77
C PHE A 185 -5.04 -9.69 9.55
N TYR A 186 -5.82 -9.56 10.61
CA TYR A 186 -6.45 -10.70 11.26
C TYR A 186 -7.56 -11.29 10.38
N LEU A 187 -7.56 -12.60 10.17
CA LEU A 187 -8.54 -13.29 9.33
C LEU A 187 -9.65 -13.98 10.12
N GLY A 188 -9.53 -14.06 11.44
CA GLY A 188 -10.26 -14.96 12.30
C GLY A 188 -9.49 -16.26 12.55
N ASN A 189 -9.93 -17.10 13.48
CA ASN A 189 -9.36 -18.42 13.77
C ASN A 189 -7.85 -18.41 14.04
N ASN A 190 -7.33 -17.33 14.64
CA ASN A 190 -5.91 -17.08 14.89
C ASN A 190 -5.04 -17.01 13.62
N GLU A 191 -5.64 -16.81 12.45
CA GLU A 191 -4.91 -16.61 11.20
C GLU A 191 -4.64 -15.14 10.94
N MET A 192 -3.46 -14.85 10.39
CA MET A 192 -3.02 -13.52 9.98
C MET A 192 -2.48 -13.54 8.56
N LEU A 193 -2.94 -12.61 7.71
CA LEU A 193 -2.38 -12.36 6.37
C LEU A 193 -1.47 -11.15 6.42
N HIS A 194 -0.24 -11.29 5.96
CA HIS A 194 0.75 -10.24 5.98
C HIS A 194 1.80 -10.37 4.88
N ALA A 195 2.43 -9.26 4.51
CA ALA A 195 3.67 -9.30 3.72
C ALA A 195 4.82 -9.61 4.68
N ASN A 196 5.35 -10.82 4.57
CA ASN A 196 6.27 -11.43 5.51
C ASN A 196 7.72 -11.34 5.02
N GLY A 197 8.56 -10.58 5.73
CA GLY A 197 9.98 -10.44 5.42
C GLY A 197 10.75 -11.76 5.57
N SER A 198 10.44 -12.57 6.59
CA SER A 198 11.12 -13.84 6.84
C SER A 198 10.86 -14.88 5.75
N PHE A 199 9.66 -14.88 5.15
CA PHE A 199 9.31 -15.76 4.03
C PHE A 199 9.38 -15.07 2.67
N SER A 200 9.80 -13.81 2.64
CA SER A 200 9.99 -12.98 1.44
C SER A 200 8.76 -12.87 0.54
N ARG A 201 7.56 -13.03 1.09
CA ARG A 201 6.30 -12.96 0.34
C ARG A 201 5.09 -12.67 1.22
N ILE A 202 3.96 -12.35 0.59
CA ILE A 202 2.66 -12.33 1.27
C ILE A 202 2.21 -13.76 1.54
N THR A 203 1.85 -14.03 2.80
CA THR A 203 1.44 -15.36 3.27
C THR A 203 0.39 -15.27 4.37
N ILE A 204 -0.20 -16.41 4.70
CA ILE A 204 -1.04 -16.57 5.89
C ILE A 204 -0.28 -17.43 6.88
N ASN A 205 -0.24 -17.00 8.14
CA ASN A 205 0.30 -17.76 9.25
C ASN A 205 -0.77 -17.91 10.33
N ASN A 206 -0.80 -19.07 10.99
CA ASN A 206 -1.60 -19.27 12.18
C ASN A 206 -0.78 -18.88 13.42
N LEU A 207 -1.30 -17.97 14.23
CA LEU A 207 -0.61 -17.43 15.40
C LEU A 207 -0.53 -18.43 16.57
N LYS A 208 -1.31 -19.54 16.52
CA LYS A 208 -1.38 -20.55 17.57
C LYS A 208 -1.05 -21.97 17.05
N ASP A 209 -0.23 -22.09 16.01
CA ASP A 209 0.21 -23.39 15.50
C ASP A 209 1.42 -23.97 16.26
N ASN A 210 1.89 -23.28 17.29
CA ASN A 210 3.05 -23.63 18.11
C ASN A 210 4.38 -23.71 17.33
N SER A 211 4.45 -23.19 16.12
CA SER A 211 5.73 -23.04 15.39
C SER A 211 6.64 -22.04 16.09
N GLU A 212 7.94 -22.17 15.89
CA GLU A 212 8.94 -21.20 16.38
C GLU A 212 8.61 -19.78 15.89
N TYR A 213 8.20 -19.66 14.63
CA TYR A 213 7.84 -18.38 14.03
C TYR A 213 6.60 -17.75 14.70
N SER A 214 5.54 -18.52 14.93
CA SER A 214 4.32 -18.02 15.58
C SER A 214 4.57 -17.64 17.04
N ASN A 215 5.37 -18.44 17.77
CA ASN A 215 5.77 -18.12 19.15
C ASN A 215 6.60 -16.83 19.20
N MET A 216 7.53 -16.64 18.25
CA MET A 216 8.30 -15.39 18.12
C MET A 216 7.37 -14.21 17.86
N LEU A 217 6.43 -14.30 16.91
CA LEU A 217 5.48 -13.23 16.64
C LEU A 217 4.66 -12.88 17.89
N LEU A 218 4.11 -13.87 18.59
CA LEU A 218 3.33 -13.61 19.81
C LEU A 218 4.16 -12.94 20.91
N SER A 219 5.44 -13.26 21.03
CA SER A 219 6.33 -12.64 22.04
C SER A 219 6.60 -11.16 21.80
N ILE A 220 6.48 -10.68 20.55
CA ILE A 220 6.68 -9.28 20.15
C ILE A 220 5.37 -8.57 19.78
N MET A 221 4.22 -9.18 20.06
CA MET A 221 2.91 -8.57 19.80
C MET A 221 2.71 -7.37 20.71
N GLN A 222 2.29 -6.24 20.13
CA GLN A 222 2.14 -4.96 20.83
C GLN A 222 0.69 -4.54 20.98
N LYS A 223 -0.15 -4.78 19.96
CA LYS A 223 -1.53 -4.30 19.93
C LYS A 223 -2.34 -5.03 18.88
N ILE A 224 -3.62 -5.19 19.13
CA ILE A 224 -4.62 -5.45 18.10
C ILE A 224 -5.39 -4.15 17.90
N GLY A 225 -5.50 -3.69 16.67
CA GLY A 225 -6.11 -2.39 16.36
C GLY A 225 -7.20 -2.49 15.31
N ARG A 226 -8.23 -1.68 15.50
CA ARG A 226 -9.38 -1.58 14.58
C ARG A 226 -9.46 -0.19 13.99
N TYR A 227 -9.70 -0.11 12.68
CA TYR A 227 -10.11 1.13 12.03
C TYR A 227 -11.62 1.13 11.80
N LYS A 228 -12.26 2.30 11.99
CA LYS A 228 -13.66 2.54 11.62
C LYS A 228 -13.69 3.35 10.34
N TYR A 229 -14.14 2.76 9.22
CA TYR A 229 -14.24 3.36 7.90
C TYR A 229 -15.55 3.04 7.20
#